data_3e660264d6d752e8f1c2dc7db4e4a189
#
_entry.id   3e660264d6d752e8f1c2dc7db4e4a189
#
_cell.length_a   1.000
_cell.length_b   1.000
_cell.length_c   1.000
_cell.angle_alpha   90.00
_cell.angle_beta   90.00
_cell.angle_gamma   90.00
#
_symmetry.space_group_name_H-M   'P 1'
#
loop_
_entity.id
_entity.type
_entity.pdbx_description
1 polymer ?
#
loop_
_entity_poly.entity_id
_entity_poly.type
_entity_poly.pdbx_seq_one_letter_code
_entity_poly.pdbx_strand_id
1 'polypeptide(L)'
;QNIGYMSQKFSLYNDLKVIENLRFFAGMYGVGASEAAERIAWAVDMAGLSGREHLLTGTLAAGWKQRLALGCAVLHRPPIVFLDEPTSGVDPISRRLFWELIHRMADEGVTVFVTTHYMDEAEYCNRLVLIDRGRIVASGSPLELKLKSMEGELLLVECDQVGKALEALQEAPGVTDAAIFGHALHLVVPDSERAVPEVRSFLGERGIAVSRIERIRPTLEDVFVSLTSLKGRRDKEQA
;
A
#
# COMPACT_ATOMS: atom_id res chain seq x y z
N GLN A 1 2.59 -27.01 5.35
CA GLN A 1 1.11 -26.96 5.52
C GLN A 1 0.63 -25.81 6.45
N ASN A 2 1.56 -25.07 7.09
CA ASN A 2 1.19 -23.99 8.02
C ASN A 2 1.23 -22.58 7.40
N ILE A 3 1.47 -22.48 6.10
CA ILE A 3 1.62 -21.20 5.39
C ILE A 3 0.76 -21.21 4.14
N GLY A 4 -0.03 -20.17 3.96
CA GLY A 4 -0.65 -19.81 2.69
C GLY A 4 0.26 -18.82 1.96
N TYR A 5 0.38 -18.93 0.65
CA TYR A 5 1.16 -18.01 -0.16
C TYR A 5 0.46 -17.67 -1.46
N MET A 6 0.38 -16.39 -1.76
CA MET A 6 -0.12 -15.86 -3.01
C MET A 6 0.93 -14.93 -3.60
N SER A 7 1.58 -15.35 -4.68
CA SER A 7 2.54 -14.51 -5.40
C SER A 7 1.82 -13.46 -6.26
N GLN A 8 2.52 -12.40 -6.62
CA GLN A 8 2.03 -11.31 -7.48
C GLN A 8 1.40 -11.85 -8.79
N LYS A 9 2.05 -12.84 -9.41
CA LYS A 9 1.54 -13.58 -10.58
C LYS A 9 1.06 -14.95 -10.13
N PHE A 10 -0.04 -15.00 -9.39
CA PHE A 10 -0.57 -16.28 -8.94
C PHE A 10 -0.95 -17.15 -10.14
N SER A 11 -0.42 -18.38 -10.16
CA SER A 11 -0.58 -19.32 -11.27
C SER A 11 -1.91 -20.07 -11.18
N LEU A 12 -3.02 -19.38 -11.43
CA LEU A 12 -4.29 -20.06 -11.71
C LEU A 12 -4.25 -20.68 -13.10
N TYR A 13 -4.81 -21.87 -13.23
CA TYR A 13 -4.98 -22.54 -14.51
C TYR A 13 -6.18 -21.91 -15.23
N ASN A 14 -5.89 -21.08 -16.25
CA ASN A 14 -6.90 -20.31 -16.98
C ASN A 14 -7.85 -21.18 -17.81
N ASP A 15 -7.43 -22.35 -18.22
CA ASP A 15 -8.16 -23.38 -18.95
C ASP A 15 -9.00 -24.30 -18.04
N LEU A 16 -8.83 -24.20 -16.74
CA LEU A 16 -9.67 -24.87 -15.75
C LEU A 16 -10.81 -23.95 -15.29
N LYS A 17 -11.92 -24.59 -14.89
CA LYS A 17 -13.02 -23.89 -14.21
C LYS A 17 -12.59 -23.45 -12.80
N VAL A 18 -13.33 -22.50 -12.24
CA VAL A 18 -13.15 -22.05 -10.84
C VAL A 18 -13.09 -23.23 -9.88
N ILE A 19 -14.09 -24.12 -9.95
CA ILE A 19 -14.18 -25.29 -9.07
C ILE A 19 -13.02 -26.29 -9.28
N GLU A 20 -12.50 -26.40 -10.50
CA GLU A 20 -11.40 -27.29 -10.84
C GLU A 20 -10.08 -26.77 -10.30
N ASN A 21 -9.84 -25.43 -10.36
CA ASN A 21 -8.70 -24.82 -9.68
C ASN A 21 -8.76 -25.09 -8.17
N LEU A 22 -9.88 -24.86 -7.52
CA LEU A 22 -10.04 -25.11 -6.08
C LEU A 22 -9.78 -26.58 -5.72
N ARG A 23 -10.30 -27.53 -6.51
CA ARG A 23 -10.04 -28.96 -6.32
C ARG A 23 -8.56 -29.31 -6.49
N PHE A 24 -7.91 -28.73 -7.50
CA PHE A 24 -6.48 -28.95 -7.74
C PHE A 24 -5.65 -28.47 -6.54
N PHE A 25 -5.90 -27.26 -6.05
CA PHE A 25 -5.15 -26.72 -4.91
C PHE A 25 -5.49 -27.43 -3.60
N ALA A 26 -6.74 -27.88 -3.41
CA ALA A 26 -7.11 -28.72 -2.26
C ALA A 26 -6.30 -30.01 -2.24
N GLY A 27 -6.18 -30.69 -3.39
CA GLY A 27 -5.36 -31.87 -3.53
C GLY A 27 -3.87 -31.59 -3.30
N MET A 28 -3.34 -30.50 -3.85
CA MET A 28 -1.95 -30.10 -3.69
C MET A 28 -1.58 -29.81 -2.22
N TYR A 29 -2.48 -29.20 -1.47
CA TYR A 29 -2.28 -28.91 -0.04
C TYR A 29 -2.63 -30.12 0.86
N GLY A 30 -3.08 -31.23 0.30
CA GLY A 30 -3.40 -32.44 1.07
C GLY A 30 -4.65 -32.28 1.94
N VAL A 31 -5.63 -31.47 1.49
CA VAL A 31 -6.93 -31.38 2.16
C VAL A 31 -7.63 -32.71 2.04
N GLY A 32 -8.02 -33.31 3.18
CA GLY A 32 -8.65 -34.64 3.23
C GLY A 32 -9.93 -34.71 2.38
N ALA A 33 -10.16 -35.85 1.73
CA ALA A 33 -11.33 -36.02 0.86
C ALA A 33 -12.68 -35.75 1.57
N SER A 34 -12.77 -36.04 2.88
CA SER A 34 -13.93 -35.78 3.72
C SER A 34 -14.19 -34.28 3.97
N GLU A 35 -13.13 -33.47 3.95
CA GLU A 35 -13.20 -32.03 4.23
C GLU A 35 -13.18 -31.18 2.95
N ALA A 36 -12.69 -31.74 1.85
CA ALA A 36 -12.45 -31.00 0.62
C ALA A 36 -13.72 -30.29 0.10
N ALA A 37 -14.88 -30.95 0.15
CA ALA A 37 -16.13 -30.36 -0.32
C ALA A 37 -16.54 -29.12 0.52
N GLU A 38 -16.46 -29.22 1.85
CA GLU A 38 -16.74 -28.11 2.77
C GLU A 38 -15.76 -26.96 2.58
N ARG A 39 -14.46 -27.28 2.47
CA ARG A 39 -13.40 -26.28 2.29
C ARG A 39 -13.52 -25.52 0.98
N ILE A 40 -13.87 -26.24 -0.09
CA ILE A 40 -14.08 -25.62 -1.40
C ILE A 40 -15.33 -24.74 -1.38
N ALA A 41 -16.44 -25.20 -0.77
CA ALA A 41 -17.65 -24.41 -0.63
C ALA A 41 -17.39 -23.12 0.16
N TRP A 42 -16.65 -23.22 1.29
CA TRP A 42 -16.23 -22.07 2.06
C TRP A 42 -15.38 -21.10 1.23
N ALA A 43 -14.39 -21.59 0.47
CA ALA A 43 -13.54 -20.75 -0.37
C ALA A 43 -14.31 -20.05 -1.50
N VAL A 44 -15.28 -20.72 -2.10
CA VAL A 44 -16.20 -20.15 -3.11
C VAL A 44 -17.01 -19.01 -2.51
N ASP A 45 -17.60 -19.22 -1.34
CA ASP A 45 -18.39 -18.20 -0.64
C ASP A 45 -17.51 -17.02 -0.20
N MET A 46 -16.41 -17.29 0.47
CA MET A 46 -15.43 -16.27 0.91
C MET A 46 -14.96 -15.40 -0.25
N ALA A 47 -14.62 -15.99 -1.40
CA ALA A 47 -14.20 -15.27 -2.59
C ALA A 47 -15.38 -14.58 -3.35
N GLY A 48 -16.62 -14.79 -2.92
CA GLY A 48 -17.83 -14.29 -3.58
C GLY A 48 -18.04 -14.88 -4.97
N LEU A 49 -17.59 -16.12 -5.20
CA LEU A 49 -17.66 -16.84 -6.50
C LEU A 49 -18.89 -17.74 -6.61
N SER A 50 -19.82 -17.69 -5.67
CA SER A 50 -21.07 -18.44 -5.70
C SER A 50 -21.84 -18.19 -6.99
N GLY A 51 -22.23 -19.26 -7.68
CA GLY A 51 -22.86 -19.24 -9.00
C GLY A 51 -21.90 -19.07 -10.19
N ARG A 52 -20.58 -18.98 -9.94
CA ARG A 52 -19.53 -18.87 -10.97
C ARG A 52 -18.56 -20.06 -11.00
N GLU A 53 -18.85 -21.09 -10.24
CA GLU A 53 -17.98 -22.28 -10.05
C GLU A 53 -17.66 -23.00 -11.35
N HIS A 54 -18.56 -22.95 -12.31
CA HIS A 54 -18.45 -23.60 -13.61
C HIS A 54 -17.80 -22.73 -14.70
N LEU A 55 -17.53 -21.43 -14.42
CA LEU A 55 -16.90 -20.55 -15.39
C LEU A 55 -15.43 -20.91 -15.55
N LEU A 56 -14.89 -20.76 -16.76
CA LEU A 56 -13.46 -20.86 -17.03
C LEU A 56 -12.74 -19.71 -16.34
N THR A 57 -11.69 -20.01 -15.61
CA THR A 57 -10.90 -19.03 -14.86
C THR A 57 -10.34 -17.93 -15.78
N GLY A 58 -9.95 -18.31 -17.01
CA GLY A 58 -9.45 -17.36 -18.01
C GLY A 58 -10.44 -16.24 -18.35
N THR A 59 -11.75 -16.49 -18.24
CA THR A 59 -12.82 -15.52 -18.59
C THR A 59 -13.16 -14.56 -17.43
N LEU A 60 -12.65 -14.79 -16.24
CA LEU A 60 -12.91 -13.93 -15.09
C LEU A 60 -12.15 -12.59 -15.21
N ALA A 61 -12.78 -11.51 -14.77
CA ALA A 61 -12.10 -10.23 -14.58
C ALA A 61 -11.01 -10.34 -13.48
N ALA A 62 -10.01 -9.46 -13.53
CA ALA A 62 -8.83 -9.50 -12.67
C ALA A 62 -9.18 -9.63 -11.16
N GLY A 63 -10.11 -8.81 -10.66
CA GLY A 63 -10.52 -8.86 -9.26
C GLY A 63 -11.13 -10.22 -8.82
N TRP A 64 -11.84 -10.92 -9.73
CA TRP A 64 -12.35 -12.26 -9.45
C TRP A 64 -11.23 -13.31 -9.44
N LYS A 65 -10.25 -13.18 -10.36
CA LYS A 65 -9.07 -14.05 -10.37
C LYS A 65 -8.27 -13.91 -9.08
N GLN A 66 -8.07 -12.69 -8.59
CA GLN A 66 -7.35 -12.44 -7.34
C GLN A 66 -8.07 -13.05 -6.13
N ARG A 67 -9.40 -12.92 -6.05
CA ARG A 67 -10.18 -13.56 -4.97
C ARG A 67 -10.16 -15.09 -5.07
N LEU A 68 -10.21 -15.66 -6.27
CA LEU A 68 -10.03 -17.10 -6.47
C LEU A 68 -8.62 -17.54 -6.03
N ALA A 69 -7.60 -16.77 -6.38
CA ALA A 69 -6.21 -17.04 -5.99
C ALA A 69 -6.04 -17.06 -4.46
N LEU A 70 -6.63 -16.06 -3.78
CA LEU A 70 -6.67 -16.02 -2.32
C LEU A 70 -7.39 -17.25 -1.76
N GLY A 71 -8.58 -17.59 -2.30
CA GLY A 71 -9.34 -18.79 -1.92
C GLY A 71 -8.50 -20.06 -2.04
N CYS A 72 -7.76 -20.21 -3.15
CA CYS A 72 -6.85 -21.34 -3.34
C CYS A 72 -5.73 -21.35 -2.29
N ALA A 73 -5.12 -20.18 -2.00
CA ALA A 73 -4.00 -20.08 -1.06
C ALA A 73 -4.38 -20.41 0.40
N VAL A 74 -5.67 -20.31 0.78
CA VAL A 74 -6.13 -20.49 2.16
C VAL A 74 -6.99 -21.73 2.38
N LEU A 75 -7.16 -22.59 1.36
CA LEU A 75 -7.98 -23.81 1.42
C LEU A 75 -7.64 -24.73 2.61
N HIS A 76 -6.39 -24.82 2.98
CA HIS A 76 -5.86 -25.69 4.03
C HIS A 76 -5.85 -25.04 5.43
N ARG A 77 -6.54 -23.90 5.60
CA ARG A 77 -6.62 -23.11 6.87
C ARG A 77 -5.25 -22.80 7.49
N PRO A 78 -4.34 -22.16 6.76
CA PRO A 78 -3.04 -21.83 7.33
C PRO A 78 -3.19 -20.74 8.40
N PRO A 79 -2.45 -20.82 9.53
CA PRO A 79 -2.43 -19.75 10.52
C PRO A 79 -1.71 -18.49 10.06
N ILE A 80 -0.90 -18.60 9.00
CA ILE A 80 -0.12 -17.48 8.42
C ILE A 80 -0.31 -17.46 6.91
N VAL A 81 -0.56 -16.28 6.37
CA VAL A 81 -0.72 -16.05 4.91
C VAL A 81 0.22 -14.94 4.47
N PHE A 82 0.97 -15.20 3.39
CA PHE A 82 1.78 -14.19 2.70
C PHE A 82 1.13 -13.84 1.37
N LEU A 83 0.90 -12.55 1.13
CA LEU A 83 0.29 -12.00 -0.07
C LEU A 83 1.26 -11.01 -0.70
N ASP A 84 1.74 -11.33 -1.89
CA ASP A 84 2.70 -10.51 -2.60
C ASP A 84 2.00 -9.65 -3.65
N GLU A 85 1.88 -8.34 -3.39
CA GLU A 85 1.16 -7.36 -4.21
C GLU A 85 -0.22 -7.86 -4.71
N PRO A 86 -1.10 -8.34 -3.81
CA PRO A 86 -2.26 -9.13 -4.20
C PRO A 86 -3.31 -8.35 -5.00
N THR A 87 -3.25 -7.04 -5.01
CA THR A 87 -4.21 -6.14 -5.66
C THR A 87 -3.62 -5.38 -6.85
N SER A 88 -2.41 -5.75 -7.27
CA SER A 88 -1.75 -5.14 -8.44
C SER A 88 -2.59 -5.34 -9.71
N GLY A 89 -2.87 -4.25 -10.43
CA GLY A 89 -3.68 -4.28 -11.65
C GLY A 89 -5.19 -4.52 -11.44
N VAL A 90 -5.67 -4.42 -10.21
CA VAL A 90 -7.09 -4.56 -9.85
C VAL A 90 -7.74 -3.18 -9.73
N ASP A 91 -8.99 -3.07 -10.22
CA ASP A 91 -9.76 -1.83 -10.09
C ASP A 91 -10.04 -1.46 -8.62
N PRO A 92 -10.29 -0.16 -8.31
CA PRO A 92 -10.43 0.30 -6.92
C PRO A 92 -11.56 -0.38 -6.14
N ILE A 93 -12.67 -0.73 -6.79
CA ILE A 93 -13.81 -1.40 -6.12
C ILE A 93 -13.42 -2.83 -5.74
N SER A 94 -12.86 -3.58 -6.68
CA SER A 94 -12.38 -4.94 -6.45
C SER A 94 -11.25 -5.00 -5.42
N ARG A 95 -10.37 -3.98 -5.40
CA ARG A 95 -9.31 -3.81 -4.41
C ARG A 95 -9.88 -3.67 -3.00
N ARG A 96 -10.85 -2.78 -2.81
CA ARG A 96 -11.53 -2.62 -1.51
C ARG A 96 -12.17 -3.92 -1.01
N LEU A 97 -12.89 -4.62 -1.90
CA LEU A 97 -13.48 -5.92 -1.56
C LEU A 97 -12.43 -6.97 -1.19
N PHE A 98 -11.25 -6.92 -1.80
CA PHE A 98 -10.14 -7.81 -1.46
C PHE A 98 -9.60 -7.52 -0.05
N TRP A 99 -9.45 -6.25 0.33
CA TRP A 99 -9.03 -5.86 1.68
C TRP A 99 -10.06 -6.24 2.74
N GLU A 100 -11.35 -6.18 2.44
CA GLU A 100 -12.41 -6.69 3.32
C GLU A 100 -12.26 -8.21 3.58
N LEU A 101 -11.78 -8.99 2.59
CA LEU A 101 -11.46 -10.40 2.79
C LEU A 101 -10.25 -10.59 3.72
N ILE A 102 -9.21 -9.80 3.53
CA ILE A 102 -8.01 -9.84 4.40
C ILE A 102 -8.40 -9.55 5.85
N HIS A 103 -9.19 -8.51 6.10
CA HIS A 103 -9.62 -8.14 7.44
C HIS A 103 -10.44 -9.26 8.10
N ARG A 104 -11.39 -9.86 7.37
CA ARG A 104 -12.16 -11.00 7.91
C ARG A 104 -11.26 -12.16 8.32
N MET A 105 -10.27 -12.52 7.49
CA MET A 105 -9.31 -13.57 7.88
C MET A 105 -8.50 -13.19 9.12
N ALA A 106 -8.09 -11.92 9.24
CA ALA A 106 -7.37 -11.44 10.41
C ALA A 106 -8.25 -11.48 11.68
N ASP A 107 -9.52 -11.12 11.59
CA ASP A 107 -10.50 -11.20 12.68
C ASP A 107 -10.75 -12.66 13.10
N GLU A 108 -10.63 -13.63 12.18
CA GLU A 108 -10.66 -15.07 12.45
C GLU A 108 -9.35 -15.61 13.03
N GLY A 109 -8.36 -14.75 13.29
CA GLY A 109 -7.08 -15.11 13.92
C GLY A 109 -5.96 -15.50 12.95
N VAL A 110 -6.13 -15.33 11.65
CA VAL A 110 -5.07 -15.57 10.66
C VAL A 110 -4.10 -14.39 10.65
N THR A 111 -2.81 -14.67 10.77
CA THR A 111 -1.78 -13.64 10.58
C THR A 111 -1.53 -13.43 9.08
N VAL A 112 -1.79 -12.21 8.59
CA VAL A 112 -1.63 -11.90 7.17
C VAL A 112 -0.48 -10.93 6.97
N PHE A 113 0.52 -11.32 6.15
CA PHE A 113 1.58 -10.46 5.66
C PHE A 113 1.28 -10.05 4.23
N VAL A 114 1.23 -8.74 3.97
CA VAL A 114 0.99 -8.19 2.65
C VAL A 114 2.18 -7.34 2.23
N THR A 115 2.71 -7.56 1.02
CA THR A 115 3.57 -6.58 0.37
C THR A 115 2.72 -5.71 -0.55
N THR A 116 2.97 -4.42 -0.57
CA THR A 116 2.34 -3.47 -1.49
C THR A 116 3.26 -2.28 -1.72
N HIS A 117 3.16 -1.68 -2.90
CA HIS A 117 3.75 -0.38 -3.21
C HIS A 117 2.70 0.75 -3.20
N TYR A 118 1.45 0.43 -2.91
CA TYR A 118 0.36 1.40 -2.77
C TYR A 118 0.27 1.87 -1.32
N MET A 119 0.60 3.14 -1.06
CA MET A 119 0.60 3.69 0.30
C MET A 119 -0.82 3.82 0.89
N ASP A 120 -1.84 3.97 0.05
CA ASP A 120 -3.24 3.94 0.45
C ASP A 120 -3.67 2.56 0.98
N GLU A 121 -3.11 1.47 0.43
CA GLU A 121 -3.34 0.12 0.95
C GLU A 121 -2.65 -0.12 2.29
N ALA A 122 -1.47 0.45 2.48
CA ALA A 122 -0.75 0.35 3.73
C ALA A 122 -1.54 0.93 4.92
N GLU A 123 -2.45 1.90 4.67
CA GLU A 123 -3.35 2.43 5.70
C GLU A 123 -4.32 1.38 6.29
N TYR A 124 -4.60 0.28 5.56
CA TYR A 124 -5.45 -0.80 6.04
C TYR A 124 -4.73 -1.78 6.98
N CYS A 125 -3.40 -1.70 7.08
CA CYS A 125 -2.61 -2.61 7.91
C CYS A 125 -2.57 -2.18 9.37
N ASN A 126 -2.57 -3.16 10.30
CA ASN A 126 -2.39 -2.86 11.73
C ASN A 126 -0.94 -2.41 12.02
N ARG A 127 0.02 -2.95 11.28
CA ARG A 127 1.45 -2.67 11.43
C ARG A 127 2.15 -2.67 10.08
N LEU A 128 3.08 -1.75 9.91
CA LEU A 128 3.86 -1.55 8.70
C LEU A 128 5.35 -1.72 8.97
N VAL A 129 6.04 -2.13 7.91
CA VAL A 129 7.49 -2.07 7.81
C VAL A 129 7.79 -1.38 6.48
N LEU A 130 8.39 -0.20 6.53
CA LEU A 130 8.84 0.53 5.34
C LEU A 130 10.26 0.11 5.00
N ILE A 131 10.49 -0.27 3.73
CA ILE A 131 11.77 -0.77 3.25
C ILE A 131 12.28 0.12 2.11
N ASP A 132 13.52 0.57 2.21
CA ASP A 132 14.25 1.25 1.14
C ASP A 132 15.62 0.61 0.95
N ARG A 133 16.00 0.31 -0.31
CA ARG A 133 17.28 -0.32 -0.70
C ARG A 133 17.66 -1.54 0.15
N GLY A 134 16.68 -2.40 0.45
CA GLY A 134 16.86 -3.62 1.24
C GLY A 134 17.03 -3.39 2.74
N ARG A 135 16.80 -2.19 3.25
CA ARG A 135 16.89 -1.84 4.68
C ARG A 135 15.54 -1.38 5.22
N ILE A 136 15.23 -1.79 6.43
CA ILE A 136 14.06 -1.27 7.16
C ILE A 136 14.37 0.18 7.53
N VAL A 137 13.53 1.11 7.04
CA VAL A 137 13.65 2.54 7.31
C VAL A 137 12.75 2.99 8.46
N ALA A 138 11.59 2.37 8.60
CA ALA A 138 10.68 2.59 9.73
C ALA A 138 9.77 1.38 9.95
N SER A 139 9.23 1.23 11.15
CA SER A 139 8.19 0.24 11.48
C SER A 139 7.28 0.76 12.58
N GLY A 140 5.97 0.46 12.47
CA GLY A 140 4.95 0.89 13.43
C GLY A 140 3.55 0.76 12.84
N SER A 141 2.52 1.23 13.56
CA SER A 141 1.19 1.41 12.98
C SER A 141 1.19 2.59 11.99
N PRO A 142 0.23 2.66 11.05
CA PRO A 142 0.11 3.81 10.15
C PRO A 142 0.09 5.15 10.90
N LEU A 143 -0.68 5.21 11.99
CA LEU A 143 -0.78 6.41 12.81
C LEU A 143 0.55 6.78 13.50
N GLU A 144 1.24 5.79 14.09
CA GLU A 144 2.55 6.02 14.71
C GLU A 144 3.57 6.54 13.71
N LEU A 145 3.60 5.97 12.50
CA LEU A 145 4.52 6.40 11.45
C LEU A 145 4.25 7.84 11.03
N LYS A 146 2.97 8.20 10.83
CA LYS A 146 2.59 9.58 10.47
C LYS A 146 2.90 10.60 11.56
N LEU A 147 2.82 10.21 12.83
CA LEU A 147 3.05 11.13 13.96
C LEU A 147 4.52 11.21 14.40
N LYS A 148 5.29 10.13 14.26
CA LYS A 148 6.63 10.01 14.85
C LYS A 148 7.78 10.03 13.85
N SER A 149 7.51 9.75 12.56
CA SER A 149 8.58 9.57 11.57
C SER A 149 8.93 10.84 10.80
N MET A 150 8.19 11.93 10.99
CA MET A 150 8.52 13.24 10.42
C MET A 150 8.99 14.19 11.52
N GLU A 151 10.20 14.74 11.35
CA GLU A 151 10.73 15.78 12.24
C GLU A 151 10.24 17.15 11.74
N GLY A 152 9.06 17.60 12.20
CA GLY A 152 8.47 18.88 11.81
C GLY A 152 7.00 18.80 11.43
N GLU A 153 6.51 19.87 10.85
CA GLU A 153 5.14 20.03 10.38
C GLU A 153 5.10 20.07 8.85
N LEU A 154 4.01 19.57 8.26
CA LEU A 154 3.84 19.50 6.82
C LEU A 154 2.98 20.66 6.33
N LEU A 155 3.52 21.41 5.35
CA LEU A 155 2.79 22.46 4.63
C LEU A 155 2.53 22.00 3.19
N LEU A 156 1.30 22.20 2.73
CA LEU A 156 0.93 22.15 1.32
C LEU A 156 1.09 23.54 0.73
N VAL A 157 1.79 23.67 -0.40
CA VAL A 157 1.99 24.91 -1.13
C VAL A 157 1.55 24.75 -2.58
N GLU A 158 0.54 25.51 -2.99
CA GLU A 158 0.10 25.62 -4.39
C GLU A 158 0.63 26.91 -5.00
N CYS A 159 1.28 26.81 -6.14
CA CYS A 159 1.86 27.95 -6.85
C CYS A 159 1.83 27.73 -8.38
N ASP A 160 2.08 28.79 -9.15
CA ASP A 160 2.05 28.79 -10.60
C ASP A 160 3.26 28.13 -11.27
N GLN A 161 4.41 28.02 -10.56
CA GLN A 161 5.67 27.50 -11.09
C GLN A 161 6.29 26.45 -10.17
N VAL A 162 5.60 25.30 -9.99
CA VAL A 162 5.93 24.25 -9.01
C VAL A 162 7.38 23.78 -9.10
N GLY A 163 7.91 23.57 -10.32
CA GLY A 163 9.29 23.11 -10.51
C GLY A 163 10.33 24.12 -10.02
N LYS A 164 10.18 25.40 -10.37
CA LYS A 164 11.08 26.46 -9.90
C LYS A 164 10.95 26.71 -8.40
N ALA A 165 9.72 26.59 -7.88
CA ALA A 165 9.46 26.71 -6.46
C ALA A 165 10.15 25.58 -5.67
N LEU A 166 10.13 24.33 -6.17
CA LEU A 166 10.85 23.22 -5.57
C LEU A 166 12.35 23.50 -5.48
N GLU A 167 12.98 23.87 -6.60
CA GLU A 167 14.41 24.17 -6.65
C GLU A 167 14.80 25.27 -5.65
N ALA A 168 14.01 26.35 -5.59
CA ALA A 168 14.25 27.46 -4.67
C ALA A 168 14.06 27.05 -3.19
N LEU A 169 13.03 26.25 -2.89
CA LEU A 169 12.67 25.86 -1.53
C LEU A 169 13.58 24.76 -0.95
N GLN A 170 14.25 23.97 -1.78
CA GLN A 170 15.24 22.99 -1.32
C GLN A 170 16.46 23.64 -0.64
N GLU A 171 16.74 24.91 -0.98
CA GLU A 171 17.84 25.69 -0.41
C GLU A 171 17.34 26.79 0.57
N ALA A 172 16.03 26.86 0.80
CA ALA A 172 15.44 27.93 1.60
C ALA A 172 15.69 27.71 3.11
N PRO A 173 16.08 28.75 3.85
CA PRO A 173 16.19 28.67 5.29
C PRO A 173 14.86 28.30 5.93
N GLY A 174 14.88 27.36 6.90
CA GLY A 174 13.68 26.93 7.61
C GLY A 174 12.83 25.88 6.88
N VAL A 175 13.24 25.42 5.70
CA VAL A 175 12.66 24.25 5.02
C VAL A 175 13.58 23.05 5.23
N THR A 176 13.07 22.00 5.87
CA THR A 176 13.82 20.77 6.13
C THR A 176 13.84 19.86 4.91
N ASP A 177 12.69 19.74 4.24
CA ASP A 177 12.52 18.95 3.03
C ASP A 177 11.41 19.52 2.16
N ALA A 178 11.48 19.29 0.83
CA ALA A 178 10.49 19.73 -0.14
C ALA A 178 10.33 18.68 -1.23
N ALA A 179 9.09 18.34 -1.55
CA ALA A 179 8.76 17.37 -2.59
C ALA A 179 7.51 17.80 -3.38
N ILE A 180 7.41 17.34 -4.63
CA ILE A 180 6.22 17.56 -5.47
C ILE A 180 5.19 16.47 -5.17
N PHE A 181 3.95 16.89 -4.92
CA PHE A 181 2.78 16.04 -4.79
C PHE A 181 1.67 16.51 -5.74
N GLY A 182 1.53 15.81 -6.85
CA GLY A 182 0.58 16.19 -7.91
C GLY A 182 0.89 17.57 -8.49
N HIS A 183 0.05 18.56 -8.22
CA HIS A 183 0.19 19.95 -8.68
C HIS A 183 0.65 20.92 -7.58
N ALA A 184 0.96 20.40 -6.39
CA ALA A 184 1.39 21.16 -5.23
C ALA A 184 2.78 20.71 -4.76
N LEU A 185 3.35 21.47 -3.81
CA LEU A 185 4.53 21.09 -3.04
C LEU A 185 4.14 20.73 -1.63
N HIS A 186 4.76 19.71 -1.09
CA HIS A 186 4.75 19.39 0.32
C HIS A 186 6.09 19.80 0.92
N LEU A 187 6.06 20.64 1.94
CA LEU A 187 7.24 21.13 2.64
C LEU A 187 7.26 20.65 4.08
N VAL A 188 8.37 20.10 4.52
CA VAL A 188 8.61 19.80 5.94
C VAL A 188 9.29 21.01 6.56
N VAL A 189 8.69 21.56 7.60
CA VAL A 189 9.18 22.74 8.32
C VAL A 189 9.15 22.51 9.83
N PRO A 190 10.06 23.10 10.61
CA PRO A 190 10.07 22.96 12.07
C PRO A 190 8.82 23.57 12.76
N ASP A 191 8.29 24.65 12.22
CA ASP A 191 7.18 25.43 12.75
C ASP A 191 6.38 26.04 11.59
N SER A 192 5.14 25.61 11.41
CA SER A 192 4.30 26.03 10.30
C SER A 192 3.83 27.48 10.43
N GLU A 193 3.57 27.98 11.64
CA GLU A 193 3.07 29.35 11.85
C GLU A 193 4.11 30.38 11.40
N ARG A 194 5.37 30.09 11.68
CA ARG A 194 6.51 30.91 11.25
C ARG A 194 6.81 30.71 9.76
N ALA A 195 6.81 29.48 9.28
CA ALA A 195 7.22 29.16 7.91
C ALA A 195 6.24 29.68 6.85
N VAL A 196 4.92 29.73 7.13
CA VAL A 196 3.93 30.18 6.14
C VAL A 196 4.21 31.57 5.60
N PRO A 197 4.40 32.64 6.42
CA PRO A 197 4.73 33.98 5.89
C PRO A 197 6.13 34.01 5.25
N GLU A 198 7.13 33.31 5.79
CA GLU A 198 8.48 33.26 5.26
C GLU A 198 8.52 32.63 3.86
N VAL A 199 7.88 31.49 3.65
CA VAL A 199 7.78 30.79 2.36
C VAL A 199 7.04 31.66 1.33
N ARG A 200 5.95 32.32 1.73
CA ARG A 200 5.20 33.23 0.83
C ARG A 200 6.06 34.40 0.36
N SER A 201 6.79 35.04 1.25
CA SER A 201 7.71 36.14 0.91
C SER A 201 8.84 35.64 0.01
N PHE A 202 9.48 34.55 0.38
CA PHE A 202 10.61 33.97 -0.32
C PHE A 202 10.28 33.61 -1.79
N LEU A 203 9.10 33.02 -2.03
CA LEU A 203 8.64 32.69 -3.38
C LEU A 203 8.19 33.93 -4.15
N GLY A 204 7.53 34.90 -3.47
CA GLY A 204 7.11 36.17 -4.06
C GLY A 204 8.27 37.01 -4.55
N GLU A 205 9.39 37.09 -3.82
CA GLU A 205 10.64 37.77 -4.24
C GLU A 205 11.25 37.16 -5.51
N ARG A 206 10.93 35.92 -5.83
CA ARG A 206 11.37 35.18 -7.03
C ARG A 206 10.32 35.18 -8.17
N GLY A 207 9.25 35.97 -8.01
CA GLY A 207 8.19 36.10 -9.00
C GLY A 207 7.31 34.85 -9.12
N ILE A 208 7.24 34.03 -8.08
CA ILE A 208 6.39 32.84 -8.02
C ILE A 208 5.12 33.19 -7.27
N ALA A 209 3.97 33.11 -7.92
CA ALA A 209 2.68 33.42 -7.32
C ALA A 209 2.14 32.23 -6.52
N VAL A 210 1.96 32.42 -5.21
CA VAL A 210 1.47 31.40 -4.29
C VAL A 210 -0.02 31.59 -4.08
N SER A 211 -0.82 30.62 -4.51
CA SER A 211 -2.28 30.63 -4.36
C SER A 211 -2.75 30.12 -2.99
N ARG A 212 -2.07 29.12 -2.44
CA ARG A 212 -2.42 28.49 -1.17
C ARG A 212 -1.20 28.02 -0.41
N ILE A 213 -1.17 28.26 0.89
CA ILE A 213 -0.28 27.61 1.84
C ILE A 213 -1.11 27.22 3.06
N GLU A 214 -1.09 25.96 3.43
CA GLU A 214 -1.77 25.49 4.63
C GLU A 214 -1.04 24.31 5.26
N ARG A 215 -1.19 24.18 6.58
CA ARG A 215 -0.74 23.00 7.30
C ARG A 215 -1.66 21.83 7.02
N ILE A 216 -1.08 20.70 6.66
CA ILE A 216 -1.79 19.44 6.42
C ILE A 216 -1.28 18.32 7.33
N ARG A 217 -2.06 17.25 7.43
CA ARG A 217 -1.62 16.03 8.12
C ARG A 217 -0.81 15.17 7.13
N PRO A 218 0.34 14.59 7.58
CA PRO A 218 1.12 13.72 6.73
C PRO A 218 0.34 12.47 6.31
N THR A 219 0.54 12.05 5.08
CA THR A 219 0.18 10.72 4.57
C THR A 219 1.35 9.75 4.77
N LEU A 220 1.14 8.44 4.57
CA LEU A 220 2.25 7.48 4.57
C LEU A 220 3.23 7.71 3.42
N GLU A 221 2.76 8.27 2.31
CA GLU A 221 3.61 8.65 1.18
C GLU A 221 4.56 9.77 1.56
N ASP A 222 4.08 10.81 2.26
CA ASP A 222 4.91 11.90 2.79
C ASP A 222 6.00 11.35 3.73
N VAL A 223 5.61 10.45 4.63
CA VAL A 223 6.54 9.79 5.56
C VAL A 223 7.62 9.02 4.80
N PHE A 224 7.22 8.23 3.81
CA PHE A 224 8.16 7.43 3.02
C PHE A 224 9.13 8.30 2.22
N VAL A 225 8.62 9.33 1.54
CA VAL A 225 9.44 10.29 0.79
C VAL A 225 10.42 11.00 1.72
N SER A 226 9.97 11.53 2.85
CA SER A 226 10.83 12.21 3.82
C SER A 226 11.95 11.29 4.35
N LEU A 227 11.62 10.05 4.75
CA LEU A 227 12.60 9.10 5.26
C LEU A 227 13.65 8.68 4.23
N THR A 228 13.28 8.60 2.95
CA THR A 228 14.19 8.23 1.86
C THR A 228 15.02 9.41 1.38
N SER A 229 14.47 10.63 1.34
CA SER A 229 15.17 11.87 0.98
C SER A 229 16.23 12.23 2.01
N LEU A 230 15.92 12.20 3.30
CA LEU A 230 16.84 12.52 4.39
C LEU A 230 18.03 11.56 4.45
N LYS A 231 17.80 10.25 4.22
CA LYS A 231 18.90 9.27 4.15
C LYS A 231 19.77 9.46 2.92
N GLY A 232 19.20 9.78 1.77
CA GLY A 232 19.96 10.07 0.56
C GLY A 232 20.88 11.30 0.69
N ARG A 233 20.53 12.28 1.53
CA ARG A 233 21.39 13.42 1.86
C ARG A 233 22.52 13.01 2.82
N ARG A 234 22.23 12.27 3.88
CA ARG A 234 23.25 11.77 4.84
C ARG A 234 24.27 10.83 4.19
N ASP A 235 23.86 9.97 3.26
CA ASP A 235 24.77 9.07 2.53
C ASP A 235 25.70 9.85 1.58
N LYS A 236 25.28 11.01 1.06
CA LYS A 236 26.11 11.89 0.22
C LYS A 236 27.09 12.76 1.02
N GLU A 237 26.79 13.07 2.28
CA GLU A 237 27.68 13.81 3.18
C GLU A 237 28.76 12.92 3.81
N GLN A 238 28.61 11.60 3.75
CA GLN A 238 29.56 10.61 4.29
C GLN A 238 30.42 9.92 3.22
N ALA A 239 30.23 10.23 1.94
CA ALA A 239 31.01 9.73 0.79
C ALA A 239 31.98 10.78 0.24
#